data_63e4bb390dda1b33a30ca1f88dcf5fc2
#
_entry.id   63e4bb390dda1b33a30ca1f88dcf5fc2
#
_cell.length_a   1.000
_cell.length_b   1.000
_cell.length_c   1.000
_cell.angle_alpha   90.00
_cell.angle_beta   90.00
_cell.angle_gamma   90.00
#
_symmetry.space_group_name_H-M   'P 1'
#
loop_
_entity.id
_entity.type
_entity.pdbx_description
1 polymer ?
#
loop_
_entity_poly.entity_id
_entity_poly.type
_entity_poly.pdbx_seq_one_letter_code
_entity_poly.pdbx_strand_id
1 'polypeptide(L)'
;MSSLVSDLFGVSARRMLKAVADGETDPTALTALADQRWRATPAQLVDALAARTELNPVYRRLLRLAIEELQLIEQQMGQLDQEIASLLTPHQDAVKRLSEVPGLGVDSAQQIIAEVGATAATFPRDKNLVSWVGACPGDEESAGVSRSHHSPKGNRNMRRLLNQCASAAVKMKGSIFQLLYRRLLPRLGRKQAIWAIAHKLCHLIWMVLHKGIRYEERGPAVSERSKRVRTNRMVRILRKLGYQVEPPIIPPCTPG
;
A
#
# COMPACT_ATOMS: atom_id res chain seq x y z
N MET A 1 24.64 18.43 11.61
CA MET A 1 23.22 18.70 11.31
C MET A 1 22.48 17.44 10.87
N SER A 2 22.98 16.66 9.92
CA SER A 2 22.31 15.43 9.40
C SER A 2 22.04 14.36 10.45
N SER A 3 22.79 14.28 11.55
CA SER A 3 22.57 13.31 12.63
C SER A 3 21.42 13.67 13.58
N LEU A 4 21.00 14.94 13.60
CA LEU A 4 19.92 15.46 14.46
C LEU A 4 18.60 15.64 13.71
N VAL A 5 18.64 15.63 12.38
CA VAL A 5 17.48 15.86 11.48
C VAL A 5 17.17 14.57 10.76
N SER A 6 16.00 14.01 11.04
CA SER A 6 15.54 12.77 10.38
C SER A 6 15.17 12.99 8.91
N ASP A 7 14.79 14.21 8.54
CA ASP A 7 14.39 14.61 7.19
C ASP A 7 14.86 16.02 6.87
N LEU A 8 15.87 16.13 6.01
CA LEU A 8 16.43 17.41 5.54
C LEU A 8 15.46 18.17 4.60
N PHE A 9 14.47 17.50 4.07
CA PHE A 9 13.45 18.11 3.20
C PHE A 9 12.18 18.49 3.96
N GLY A 10 12.10 18.22 5.25
CA GLY A 10 11.01 18.67 6.11
C GLY A 10 10.93 20.20 6.21
N VAL A 11 9.75 20.71 6.54
CA VAL A 11 9.43 22.16 6.53
C VAL A 11 10.44 22.98 7.29
N SER A 12 10.80 22.61 8.52
CA SER A 12 11.75 23.35 9.37
C SER A 12 13.17 23.30 8.82
N ALA A 13 13.62 22.13 8.37
CA ALA A 13 14.95 21.99 7.79
C ALA A 13 15.11 22.83 6.53
N ARG A 14 14.10 22.89 5.68
CA ARG A 14 14.08 23.76 4.48
C ARG A 14 14.15 25.24 4.84
N ARG A 15 13.43 25.69 5.86
CA ARG A 15 13.50 27.07 6.34
C ARG A 15 14.92 27.42 6.80
N MET A 16 15.55 26.53 7.55
CA MET A 16 16.94 26.71 7.98
C MET A 16 17.90 26.69 6.79
N LEU A 17 17.78 25.74 5.86
CA LEU A 17 18.63 25.67 4.66
C LEU A 17 18.50 26.94 3.82
N LYS A 18 17.29 27.47 3.67
CA LYS A 18 17.03 28.73 2.96
C LYS A 18 17.71 29.90 3.67
N ALA A 19 17.54 30.05 4.98
CA ALA A 19 18.20 31.09 5.75
C ALA A 19 19.73 31.00 5.64
N VAL A 20 20.32 29.80 5.68
CA VAL A 20 21.73 29.56 5.45
C VAL A 20 22.16 29.96 4.03
N ALA A 21 21.38 29.66 3.02
CA ALA A 21 21.62 30.06 1.63
C ALA A 21 21.56 31.59 1.46
N ASP A 22 20.68 32.26 2.22
CA ASP A 22 20.52 33.72 2.23
C ASP A 22 21.59 34.44 3.07
N GLY A 23 22.42 33.66 3.80
CA GLY A 23 23.58 34.21 4.50
C GLY A 23 23.47 34.25 6.01
N GLU A 24 22.37 33.74 6.58
CA GLU A 24 22.22 33.64 8.03
C GLU A 24 23.26 32.74 8.63
N THR A 25 23.99 33.24 9.64
CA THR A 25 25.09 32.57 10.32
C THR A 25 24.82 32.33 11.80
N ASP A 26 23.88 33.09 12.40
CA ASP A 26 23.56 32.94 13.82
C ASP A 26 22.86 31.61 14.10
N PRO A 27 23.47 30.70 14.90
CA PRO A 27 22.88 29.44 15.29
C PRO A 27 21.52 29.59 16.02
N THR A 28 21.36 30.69 16.78
CA THR A 28 20.14 30.96 17.54
C THR A 28 18.99 31.34 16.62
N ALA A 29 19.27 32.24 15.67
CA ALA A 29 18.27 32.61 14.64
C ALA A 29 17.85 31.41 13.79
N LEU A 30 18.79 30.56 13.39
CA LEU A 30 18.50 29.34 12.65
C LEU A 30 17.68 28.34 13.48
N THR A 31 17.98 28.19 14.77
CA THR A 31 17.24 27.29 15.66
C THR A 31 15.82 27.76 15.89
N ALA A 32 15.56 29.06 15.89
CA ALA A 32 14.21 29.63 16.02
C ALA A 32 13.27 29.24 14.85
N LEU A 33 13.83 28.81 13.71
CA LEU A 33 13.06 28.31 12.56
C LEU A 33 12.60 26.85 12.72
N ALA A 34 13.06 26.17 13.79
CA ALA A 34 12.65 24.79 14.09
C ALA A 34 11.20 24.74 14.60
N ASP A 35 10.46 23.71 14.18
CA ASP A 35 9.13 23.40 14.72
C ASP A 35 9.29 22.78 16.13
N GLN A 36 8.34 23.05 17.04
CA GLN A 36 8.29 22.48 18.39
C GLN A 36 8.29 20.94 18.44
N ARG A 37 7.98 20.28 17.33
CA ARG A 37 7.94 18.80 17.19
C ARG A 37 9.29 18.15 16.91
N TRP A 38 10.37 18.91 16.90
CA TRP A 38 11.70 18.34 16.68
C TRP A 38 12.14 17.49 17.88
N ARG A 39 12.81 16.36 17.57
CA ARG A 39 13.34 15.46 18.62
C ARG A 39 14.58 16.02 19.32
N ALA A 40 15.35 16.85 18.61
CA ALA A 40 16.52 17.50 19.17
C ALA A 40 16.11 18.72 20.02
N THR A 41 16.77 18.90 21.14
CA THR A 41 16.57 20.09 21.99
C THR A 41 17.15 21.33 21.30
N PRO A 42 16.63 22.55 21.57
CA PRO A 42 17.20 23.78 21.03
C PRO A 42 18.71 23.92 21.29
N ALA A 43 19.17 23.52 22.48
CA ALA A 43 20.57 23.56 22.84
C ALA A 43 21.44 22.65 21.94
N GLN A 44 20.98 21.45 21.65
CA GLN A 44 21.67 20.53 20.74
C GLN A 44 21.72 21.05 19.30
N LEU A 45 20.67 21.75 18.86
CA LEU A 45 20.63 22.36 17.54
C LEU A 45 21.58 23.54 17.44
N VAL A 46 21.62 24.42 18.45
CA VAL A 46 22.58 25.55 18.54
C VAL A 46 24.01 25.03 18.51
N ASP A 47 24.34 24.02 19.32
CA ASP A 47 25.67 23.42 19.35
C ASP A 47 26.09 22.83 18.00
N ALA A 48 25.21 22.05 17.38
CA ALA A 48 25.45 21.47 16.07
C ALA A 48 25.57 22.50 14.93
N LEU A 49 24.90 23.63 15.05
CA LEU A 49 24.96 24.73 14.09
C LEU A 49 26.19 25.62 14.34
N ALA A 50 26.58 25.80 15.61
CA ALA A 50 27.79 26.53 15.99
C ALA A 50 29.09 25.83 15.57
N ALA A 51 29.07 24.47 15.52
CA ALA A 51 30.22 23.70 15.02
C ALA A 51 30.44 23.85 13.50
N ARG A 52 29.62 24.61 12.83
CA ARG A 52 29.68 24.84 11.37
C ARG A 52 30.74 25.93 11.08
N THR A 53 31.68 25.61 10.17
CA THR A 53 32.52 26.62 9.53
C THR A 53 31.70 27.48 8.56
N GLU A 54 32.06 28.74 8.38
CA GLU A 54 31.38 29.62 7.41
C GLU A 54 31.29 28.97 6.04
N LEU A 55 30.05 28.98 5.48
CA LEU A 55 29.85 28.44 4.14
C LEU A 55 30.45 29.40 3.12
N ASN A 56 31.36 28.87 2.28
CA ASN A 56 31.91 29.60 1.15
C ASN A 56 30.79 30.17 0.27
N PRO A 57 30.88 31.40 -0.27
CA PRO A 57 29.87 32.00 -1.13
C PRO A 57 29.46 31.15 -2.31
N VAL A 58 30.36 30.33 -2.88
CA VAL A 58 30.04 29.39 -3.94
C VAL A 58 29.07 28.33 -3.48
N TYR A 59 29.29 27.74 -2.28
CA TYR A 59 28.35 26.74 -1.74
C TYR A 59 26.99 27.32 -1.34
N ARG A 60 26.96 28.58 -0.88
CA ARG A 60 25.69 29.29 -0.63
C ARG A 60 24.89 29.44 -1.92
N ARG A 61 25.57 29.82 -3.02
CA ARG A 61 24.94 29.93 -4.33
C ARG A 61 24.41 28.60 -4.84
N LEU A 62 25.20 27.53 -4.73
CA LEU A 62 24.77 26.18 -5.11
C LEU A 62 23.58 25.69 -4.28
N LEU A 63 23.60 25.96 -2.98
CA LEU A 63 22.47 25.62 -2.09
C LEU A 63 21.19 26.36 -2.48
N ARG A 64 21.30 27.66 -2.81
CA ARG A 64 20.18 28.47 -3.28
C ARG A 64 19.58 27.90 -4.57
N LEU A 65 20.43 27.63 -5.57
CA LEU A 65 19.99 27.01 -6.82
C LEU A 65 19.30 25.67 -6.60
N ALA A 66 19.83 24.81 -5.74
CA ALA A 66 19.22 23.52 -5.43
C ALA A 66 17.84 23.67 -4.74
N ILE A 67 17.68 24.68 -3.88
CA ILE A 67 16.39 24.97 -3.23
C ILE A 67 15.37 25.51 -4.25
N GLU A 68 15.81 26.39 -5.14
CA GLU A 68 14.96 26.95 -6.23
C GLU A 68 14.50 25.83 -7.18
N GLU A 69 15.41 24.93 -7.56
CA GLU A 69 15.06 23.77 -8.39
C GLU A 69 14.06 22.84 -7.70
N LEU A 70 14.25 22.57 -6.41
CA LEU A 70 13.30 21.79 -5.63
C LEU A 70 11.91 22.44 -5.59
N GLN A 71 11.83 23.75 -5.38
CA GLN A 71 10.57 24.50 -5.37
C GLN A 71 9.88 24.46 -6.73
N LEU A 72 10.65 24.59 -7.82
CA LEU A 72 10.12 24.49 -9.18
C LEU A 72 9.52 23.11 -9.45
N ILE A 73 10.23 22.05 -9.08
CA ILE A 73 9.74 20.66 -9.23
C ILE A 73 8.45 20.46 -8.42
N GLU A 74 8.39 20.94 -7.19
CA GLU A 74 7.19 20.83 -6.35
C GLU A 74 6.00 21.60 -6.93
N GLN A 75 6.25 22.78 -7.51
CA GLN A 75 5.22 23.54 -8.21
C GLN A 75 4.70 22.78 -9.44
N GLN A 76 5.59 22.21 -10.25
CA GLN A 76 5.22 21.41 -11.41
C GLN A 76 4.44 20.15 -11.01
N MET A 77 4.85 19.47 -9.95
CA MET A 77 4.09 18.34 -9.41
C MET A 77 2.67 18.76 -8.99
N GLY A 78 2.53 19.91 -8.30
CA GLY A 78 1.21 20.42 -7.91
C GLY A 78 0.31 20.75 -9.11
N GLN A 79 0.88 21.26 -10.19
CA GLN A 79 0.13 21.50 -11.44
C GLN A 79 -0.33 20.19 -12.08
N LEU A 80 0.55 19.19 -12.18
CA LEU A 80 0.20 17.87 -12.69
C LEU A 80 -0.87 17.18 -11.84
N ASP A 81 -0.80 17.31 -10.52
CA ASP A 81 -1.81 16.77 -9.62
C ASP A 81 -3.19 17.40 -9.85
N GLN A 82 -3.25 18.71 -10.13
CA GLN A 82 -4.49 19.40 -10.48
C GLN A 82 -5.04 18.93 -11.84
N GLU A 83 -4.18 18.76 -12.84
CA GLU A 83 -4.57 18.23 -14.15
C GLU A 83 -5.12 16.80 -14.03
N ILE A 84 -4.43 15.94 -13.30
CA ILE A 84 -4.87 14.56 -13.01
C ILE A 84 -6.23 14.58 -12.29
N ALA A 85 -6.41 15.44 -11.30
CA ALA A 85 -7.67 15.56 -10.58
C ALA A 85 -8.82 15.96 -11.52
N SER A 86 -8.57 16.89 -12.47
CA SER A 86 -9.56 17.31 -13.45
C SER A 86 -9.92 16.19 -14.43
N LEU A 87 -8.93 15.44 -14.94
CA LEU A 87 -9.13 14.29 -15.83
C LEU A 87 -9.86 13.14 -15.16
N LEU A 88 -9.70 12.98 -13.85
CA LEU A 88 -10.36 11.94 -13.06
C LEU A 88 -11.76 12.35 -12.58
N THR A 89 -12.16 13.60 -12.76
CA THR A 89 -13.51 14.06 -12.35
C THR A 89 -14.64 13.18 -12.89
N PRO A 90 -14.69 12.75 -14.17
CA PRO A 90 -15.72 11.87 -14.69
C PRO A 90 -15.67 10.45 -14.09
N HIS A 91 -14.56 10.08 -13.47
CA HIS A 91 -14.28 8.73 -12.96
C HIS A 91 -14.24 8.64 -11.42
N GLN A 92 -14.68 9.70 -10.74
CA GLN A 92 -14.68 9.79 -9.26
C GLN A 92 -15.40 8.61 -8.59
N ASP A 93 -16.49 8.14 -9.18
CA ASP A 93 -17.23 6.99 -8.66
C ASP A 93 -16.40 5.69 -8.74
N ALA A 94 -15.66 5.48 -9.82
CA ALA A 94 -14.75 4.34 -9.96
C ALA A 94 -13.59 4.42 -8.95
N VAL A 95 -13.00 5.61 -8.76
CA VAL A 95 -11.96 5.87 -7.74
C VAL A 95 -12.50 5.54 -6.35
N LYS A 96 -13.69 6.03 -6.02
CA LYS A 96 -14.33 5.79 -4.72
C LYS A 96 -14.59 4.31 -4.47
N ARG A 97 -15.16 3.60 -5.44
CA ARG A 97 -15.39 2.14 -5.32
C ARG A 97 -14.11 1.34 -5.13
N LEU A 98 -13.03 1.69 -5.84
CA LEU A 98 -11.73 1.04 -5.67
C LEU A 98 -11.13 1.33 -4.30
N SER A 99 -11.26 2.56 -3.79
CA SER A 99 -10.70 2.95 -2.49
C SER A 99 -11.42 2.30 -1.28
N GLU A 100 -12.61 1.72 -1.49
CA GLU A 100 -13.31 0.91 -0.49
C GLU A 100 -12.62 -0.45 -0.25
N VAL A 101 -11.77 -0.89 -1.21
CA VAL A 101 -11.07 -2.18 -1.10
C VAL A 101 -9.89 -2.06 -0.13
N PRO A 102 -9.78 -2.93 0.88
CA PRO A 102 -8.66 -2.93 1.81
C PRO A 102 -7.30 -2.91 1.12
N GLY A 103 -6.47 -1.94 1.46
CA GLY A 103 -5.13 -1.76 0.90
C GLY A 103 -5.07 -0.96 -0.41
N LEU A 104 -6.21 -0.54 -0.95
CA LEU A 104 -6.28 0.42 -2.05
C LEU A 104 -6.63 1.79 -1.47
N GLY A 105 -5.74 2.77 -1.64
CA GLY A 105 -6.01 4.18 -1.35
C GLY A 105 -6.46 4.91 -2.61
N VAL A 106 -6.80 6.18 -2.47
CA VAL A 106 -7.21 7.05 -3.60
C VAL A 106 -6.13 7.08 -4.68
N ASP A 107 -4.85 7.30 -4.30
CA ASP A 107 -3.72 7.34 -5.23
C ASP A 107 -3.54 6.02 -5.99
N SER A 108 -3.69 4.89 -5.28
CA SER A 108 -3.62 3.57 -5.90
C SER A 108 -4.77 3.34 -6.87
N ALA A 109 -5.98 3.81 -6.53
CA ALA A 109 -7.16 3.71 -7.39
C ALA A 109 -6.99 4.53 -8.68
N GLN A 110 -6.44 5.74 -8.56
CA GLN A 110 -6.13 6.60 -9.71
C GLN A 110 -5.09 5.96 -10.64
N GLN A 111 -4.01 5.42 -10.07
CA GLN A 111 -2.98 4.70 -10.84
C GLN A 111 -3.55 3.46 -11.54
N ILE A 112 -4.43 2.71 -10.88
CA ILE A 112 -5.11 1.56 -11.48
C ILE A 112 -5.97 2.01 -12.67
N ILE A 113 -6.75 3.07 -12.51
CA ILE A 113 -7.60 3.60 -13.58
C ILE A 113 -6.76 4.10 -14.75
N ALA A 114 -5.62 4.73 -14.51
CA ALA A 114 -4.69 5.16 -15.56
C ALA A 114 -4.14 3.98 -16.39
N GLU A 115 -3.88 2.83 -15.76
CA GLU A 115 -3.31 1.65 -16.42
C GLU A 115 -4.39 0.74 -17.05
N VAL A 116 -5.54 0.61 -16.44
CA VAL A 116 -6.57 -0.39 -16.79
C VAL A 116 -7.80 0.25 -17.47
N GLY A 117 -7.98 1.55 -17.27
CA GLY A 117 -9.19 2.28 -17.66
C GLY A 117 -10.29 2.19 -16.60
N ALA A 118 -11.17 3.19 -16.57
CA ALA A 118 -12.22 3.34 -15.56
C ALA A 118 -13.26 2.22 -15.56
N THR A 119 -13.40 1.48 -16.66
CA THR A 119 -14.34 0.37 -16.83
C THR A 119 -13.65 -0.97 -17.10
N ALA A 120 -12.34 -1.01 -17.14
CA ALA A 120 -11.55 -2.20 -17.53
C ALA A 120 -12.06 -2.86 -18.84
N ALA A 121 -12.56 -2.06 -19.79
CA ALA A 121 -13.21 -2.54 -21.03
C ALA A 121 -12.28 -3.37 -21.92
N THR A 122 -10.98 -3.09 -21.88
CA THR A 122 -9.94 -3.83 -22.64
C THR A 122 -9.82 -5.29 -22.17
N PHE A 123 -10.34 -5.62 -20.99
CA PHE A 123 -10.21 -6.95 -20.39
C PHE A 123 -11.61 -7.62 -20.28
N PRO A 124 -12.00 -8.45 -21.27
CA PRO A 124 -13.33 -9.11 -21.28
C PRO A 124 -13.59 -10.00 -20.05
N ARG A 125 -12.53 -10.52 -19.43
CA ARG A 125 -12.60 -11.39 -18.24
C ARG A 125 -11.54 -10.96 -17.23
N ASP A 126 -11.83 -11.22 -15.96
CA ASP A 126 -10.89 -11.01 -14.85
C ASP A 126 -9.54 -11.72 -15.07
N LYS A 127 -9.56 -12.94 -15.62
CA LYS A 127 -8.36 -13.70 -15.97
C LYS A 127 -7.46 -13.00 -17.00
N ASN A 128 -8.05 -12.23 -17.92
CA ASN A 128 -7.30 -11.46 -18.91
C ASN A 128 -6.48 -10.36 -18.23
N LEU A 129 -7.07 -9.62 -17.29
CA LEU A 129 -6.37 -8.63 -16.49
C LEU A 129 -5.26 -9.28 -15.65
N VAL A 130 -5.56 -10.39 -14.98
CA VAL A 130 -4.60 -11.14 -14.15
C VAL A 130 -3.40 -11.61 -14.98
N SER A 131 -3.63 -12.12 -16.18
CA SER A 131 -2.59 -12.57 -17.11
C SER A 131 -1.75 -11.40 -17.60
N TRP A 132 -2.39 -10.28 -18.00
CA TRP A 132 -1.70 -9.08 -18.46
C TRP A 132 -0.80 -8.47 -17.36
N VAL A 133 -1.26 -8.47 -16.12
CA VAL A 133 -0.44 -8.07 -14.96
C VAL A 133 0.67 -9.08 -14.69
N GLY A 134 0.51 -10.34 -15.10
CA GLY A 134 1.38 -11.44 -14.72
C GLY A 134 1.22 -11.85 -13.26
N ALA A 135 0.02 -11.68 -12.71
CA ALA A 135 -0.31 -12.06 -11.33
C ALA A 135 -0.80 -13.52 -11.21
N CYS A 136 -0.71 -14.30 -12.28
CA CYS A 136 -1.01 -15.73 -12.29
C CYS A 136 0.23 -16.57 -11.90
N PRO A 137 0.03 -17.82 -11.41
CA PRO A 137 1.11 -18.78 -11.32
C PRO A 137 1.72 -19.04 -12.71
N GLY A 138 3.02 -19.16 -12.78
CA GLY A 138 3.68 -19.63 -14.00
C GLY A 138 3.67 -21.15 -13.97
N ASP A 139 2.87 -21.75 -14.82
CA ASP A 139 2.91 -23.20 -15.05
C ASP A 139 3.71 -23.45 -16.32
N GLU A 140 5.04 -23.47 -16.17
CA GLU A 140 5.94 -24.00 -17.18
C GLU A 140 6.08 -25.52 -16.95
N GLU A 141 5.04 -26.26 -17.32
CA GLU A 141 5.06 -27.71 -17.31
C GLU A 141 5.35 -28.22 -18.72
N SER A 142 6.42 -28.98 -18.86
CA SER A 142 6.76 -29.70 -20.08
C SER A 142 6.96 -31.17 -19.75
N ALA A 143 6.21 -32.06 -20.38
CA ALA A 143 6.27 -33.50 -20.21
C ALA A 143 6.11 -33.98 -18.73
N GLY A 144 5.20 -33.33 -17.97
CA GLY A 144 4.94 -33.67 -16.56
C GLY A 144 5.98 -33.14 -15.57
N VAL A 145 6.98 -32.37 -16.03
CA VAL A 145 8.00 -31.77 -15.18
C VAL A 145 7.79 -30.28 -15.10
N SER A 146 7.44 -29.78 -13.91
CA SER A 146 7.34 -28.33 -13.65
C SER A 146 8.75 -27.74 -13.58
N ARG A 147 9.10 -26.87 -14.53
CA ARG A 147 10.42 -26.24 -14.63
C ARG A 147 10.52 -24.90 -13.90
N SER A 148 9.44 -24.20 -13.70
CA SER A 148 9.44 -22.90 -13.04
C SER A 148 8.12 -22.60 -12.37
N HIS A 149 8.18 -22.10 -11.12
CA HIS A 149 7.04 -21.55 -10.39
C HIS A 149 7.04 -20.02 -10.39
N HIS A 150 7.83 -19.39 -11.26
CA HIS A 150 7.86 -17.92 -11.36
C HIS A 150 6.64 -17.40 -12.10
N SER A 151 6.00 -16.36 -11.55
CA SER A 151 4.93 -15.67 -12.26
C SER A 151 5.49 -15.05 -13.56
N PRO A 152 4.72 -15.07 -14.67
CA PRO A 152 5.16 -14.53 -15.95
C PRO A 152 5.48 -13.04 -15.84
N LYS A 153 6.28 -12.54 -16.79
CA LYS A 153 6.51 -11.11 -16.96
C LYS A 153 5.19 -10.47 -17.40
N GLY A 154 4.76 -9.42 -16.71
CA GLY A 154 3.56 -8.66 -17.04
C GLY A 154 3.80 -7.17 -16.90
N ASN A 155 2.73 -6.36 -16.84
CA ASN A 155 2.85 -4.91 -16.67
C ASN A 155 3.61 -4.56 -15.39
N ARG A 156 4.75 -3.90 -15.55
CA ARG A 156 5.69 -3.60 -14.45
C ARG A 156 5.08 -2.64 -13.40
N ASN A 157 4.32 -1.65 -13.86
CA ASN A 157 3.71 -0.65 -13.00
C ASN A 157 2.63 -1.29 -12.13
N MET A 158 1.72 -2.04 -12.75
CA MET A 158 0.67 -2.75 -12.03
C MET A 158 1.22 -3.80 -11.07
N ARG A 159 2.29 -4.51 -11.42
CA ARG A 159 2.94 -5.47 -10.52
C ARG A 159 3.48 -4.79 -9.26
N ARG A 160 4.16 -3.64 -9.43
CA ARG A 160 4.69 -2.84 -8.31
C ARG A 160 3.55 -2.35 -7.43
N LEU A 161 2.54 -1.76 -8.03
CA LEU A 161 1.37 -1.19 -7.36
C LEU A 161 0.61 -2.27 -6.57
N LEU A 162 0.27 -3.39 -7.20
CA LEU A 162 -0.43 -4.49 -6.54
C LEU A 162 0.36 -5.11 -5.40
N ASN A 163 1.69 -5.18 -5.50
CA ASN A 163 2.53 -5.66 -4.41
C ASN A 163 2.48 -4.72 -3.19
N GLN A 164 2.47 -3.41 -3.42
CA GLN A 164 2.31 -2.41 -2.36
C GLN A 164 0.92 -2.49 -1.73
N CYS A 165 -0.13 -2.52 -2.55
CA CYS A 165 -1.52 -2.64 -2.10
C CYS A 165 -1.76 -3.94 -1.32
N ALA A 166 -1.24 -5.08 -1.79
CA ALA A 166 -1.33 -6.35 -1.08
C ALA A 166 -0.61 -6.30 0.27
N SER A 167 0.57 -5.66 0.32
CA SER A 167 1.32 -5.48 1.56
C SER A 167 0.60 -4.57 2.57
N ALA A 168 -0.18 -3.61 2.10
CA ALA A 168 -1.05 -2.77 2.93
C ALA A 168 -2.29 -3.55 3.39
N ALA A 169 -2.97 -4.26 2.48
CA ALA A 169 -4.19 -5.02 2.74
C ALA A 169 -4.01 -6.08 3.84
N VAL A 170 -2.88 -6.77 3.87
CA VAL A 170 -2.59 -7.80 4.88
C VAL A 170 -2.35 -7.24 6.28
N LYS A 171 -2.06 -5.94 6.40
CA LYS A 171 -1.90 -5.25 7.68
C LYS A 171 -3.24 -4.79 8.27
N MET A 172 -4.29 -4.68 7.48
CA MET A 172 -5.61 -4.26 7.93
C MET A 172 -6.24 -5.36 8.78
N LYS A 173 -6.38 -5.08 10.09
CA LYS A 173 -6.93 -6.04 11.05
C LYS A 173 -8.37 -6.42 10.69
N GLY A 174 -8.66 -7.71 10.72
CA GLY A 174 -10.01 -8.24 10.45
C GLY A 174 -10.37 -8.38 8.97
N SER A 175 -9.55 -7.87 8.03
CA SER A 175 -9.81 -8.03 6.61
C SER A 175 -9.65 -9.48 6.15
N ILE A 176 -10.42 -9.86 5.12
CA ILE A 176 -10.28 -11.17 4.46
C ILE A 176 -8.85 -11.40 3.97
N PHE A 177 -8.15 -10.35 3.54
CA PHE A 177 -6.78 -10.44 3.05
C PHE A 177 -5.79 -10.78 4.16
N GLN A 178 -5.95 -10.20 5.37
CA GLN A 178 -5.13 -10.58 6.53
C GLN A 178 -5.33 -12.05 6.89
N LEU A 179 -6.58 -12.51 6.95
CA LEU A 179 -6.90 -13.90 7.30
C LEU A 179 -6.35 -14.87 6.25
N LEU A 180 -6.51 -14.56 4.96
CA LEU A 180 -5.98 -15.34 3.86
C LEU A 180 -4.45 -15.39 3.90
N TYR A 181 -3.80 -14.25 4.12
CA TYR A 181 -2.35 -14.16 4.24
C TYR A 181 -1.82 -15.04 5.38
N ARG A 182 -2.42 -14.93 6.58
CA ARG A 182 -2.03 -15.77 7.73
C ARG A 182 -2.16 -17.27 7.46
N ARG A 183 -3.16 -17.67 6.67
CA ARG A 183 -3.35 -19.07 6.25
C ARG A 183 -2.30 -19.52 5.23
N LEU A 184 -1.89 -18.63 4.32
CA LEU A 184 -0.93 -18.96 3.26
C LEU A 184 0.52 -18.89 3.70
N LEU A 185 0.84 -18.00 4.65
CA LEU A 185 2.19 -17.69 5.10
C LEU A 185 3.02 -18.93 5.51
N PRO A 186 2.49 -19.89 6.34
CA PRO A 186 3.28 -21.05 6.76
C PRO A 186 3.63 -22.01 5.61
N ARG A 187 2.83 -22.00 4.52
CA ARG A 187 2.99 -22.92 3.38
C ARG A 187 3.80 -22.31 2.24
N LEU A 188 3.57 -21.03 1.94
CA LEU A 188 4.14 -20.38 0.75
C LEU A 188 5.30 -19.45 1.08
N GLY A 189 5.48 -19.05 2.35
CA GLY A 189 6.39 -17.99 2.72
C GLY A 189 5.86 -16.60 2.34
N ARG A 190 6.55 -15.56 2.84
CA ARG A 190 6.07 -14.17 2.76
C ARG A 190 5.85 -13.66 1.34
N LYS A 191 6.84 -13.84 0.45
CA LYS A 191 6.81 -13.26 -0.91
C LYS A 191 5.66 -13.83 -1.73
N GLN A 192 5.53 -15.15 -1.74
CA GLN A 192 4.48 -15.83 -2.49
C GLN A 192 3.08 -15.61 -1.88
N ALA A 193 2.98 -15.54 -0.55
CA ALA A 193 1.72 -15.24 0.12
C ALA A 193 1.23 -13.81 -0.21
N ILE A 194 2.09 -12.80 -0.22
CA ILE A 194 1.74 -11.44 -0.66
C ILE A 194 1.30 -11.46 -2.13
N TRP A 195 2.00 -12.19 -2.99
CA TRP A 195 1.64 -12.25 -4.41
C TRP A 195 0.30 -12.96 -4.66
N ALA A 196 -0.05 -13.95 -3.84
CA ALA A 196 -1.37 -14.56 -3.85
C ALA A 196 -2.48 -13.58 -3.43
N ILE A 197 -2.20 -12.64 -2.51
CA ILE A 197 -3.12 -11.54 -2.19
C ILE A 197 -3.22 -10.55 -3.36
N ALA A 198 -2.10 -10.19 -3.99
CA ALA A 198 -2.08 -9.35 -5.19
C ALA A 198 -2.94 -9.95 -6.33
N HIS A 199 -2.87 -11.26 -6.54
CA HIS A 199 -3.74 -11.99 -7.48
C HIS A 199 -5.22 -11.79 -7.14
N LYS A 200 -5.61 -11.94 -5.86
CA LYS A 200 -7.00 -11.72 -5.41
C LYS A 200 -7.45 -10.28 -5.58
N LEU A 201 -6.58 -9.31 -5.27
CA LEU A 201 -6.87 -7.89 -5.51
C LEU A 201 -7.08 -7.60 -7.00
N CYS A 202 -6.29 -8.20 -7.90
CA CYS A 202 -6.45 -8.04 -9.33
C CYS A 202 -7.84 -8.49 -9.83
N HIS A 203 -8.32 -9.64 -9.38
CA HIS A 203 -9.70 -10.10 -9.66
C HIS A 203 -10.75 -9.10 -9.14
N LEU A 204 -10.57 -8.61 -7.93
CA LEU A 204 -11.48 -7.66 -7.31
C LEU A 204 -11.51 -6.32 -8.05
N ILE A 205 -10.37 -5.80 -8.46
CA ILE A 205 -10.23 -4.59 -9.27
C ILE A 205 -11.05 -4.73 -10.55
N TRP A 206 -10.91 -5.85 -11.26
CA TRP A 206 -11.73 -6.09 -12.45
C TRP A 206 -13.23 -6.12 -12.15
N MET A 207 -13.64 -6.79 -11.08
CA MET A 207 -15.04 -6.85 -10.68
C MET A 207 -15.62 -5.47 -10.34
N VAL A 208 -14.86 -4.66 -9.60
CA VAL A 208 -15.25 -3.29 -9.23
C VAL A 208 -15.37 -2.39 -10.45
N LEU A 209 -14.41 -2.44 -11.37
CA LEU A 209 -14.38 -1.59 -12.55
C LEU A 209 -15.33 -2.07 -13.63
N HIS A 210 -15.30 -3.35 -13.99
CA HIS A 210 -16.07 -3.90 -15.13
C HIS A 210 -17.54 -4.13 -14.81
N LYS A 211 -17.84 -4.60 -13.58
CA LYS A 211 -19.21 -4.87 -13.15
C LYS A 211 -19.84 -3.75 -12.31
N GLY A 212 -19.07 -2.72 -11.97
CA GLY A 212 -19.54 -1.59 -11.18
C GLY A 212 -19.95 -1.94 -9.74
N ILE A 213 -19.53 -3.08 -9.21
CA ILE A 213 -19.88 -3.52 -7.85
C ILE A 213 -19.07 -2.76 -6.81
N ARG A 214 -19.64 -2.60 -5.61
CA ARG A 214 -18.93 -2.09 -4.44
C ARG A 214 -18.30 -3.23 -3.65
N TYR A 215 -17.21 -2.92 -2.95
CA TYR A 215 -16.59 -3.86 -2.06
C TYR A 215 -17.42 -4.04 -0.79
N GLU A 216 -17.66 -5.27 -0.43
CA GLU A 216 -18.25 -5.66 0.85
C GLU A 216 -17.29 -6.62 1.56
N GLU A 217 -16.91 -6.30 2.78
CA GLU A 217 -16.11 -7.19 3.62
C GLU A 217 -17.00 -8.33 4.15
N ARG A 218 -17.00 -9.44 3.42
CA ARG A 218 -17.83 -10.61 3.77
C ARG A 218 -17.15 -11.57 4.76
N GLY A 219 -15.92 -11.21 5.21
CA GLY A 219 -15.11 -12.12 5.99
C GLY A 219 -14.70 -13.38 5.20
N PRO A 220 -14.03 -14.34 5.83
CA PRO A 220 -13.73 -15.60 5.18
C PRO A 220 -15.03 -16.33 4.91
N ALA A 221 -15.34 -16.59 3.63
CA ALA A 221 -16.40 -17.52 3.27
C ALA A 221 -16.05 -18.89 3.86
N VAL A 222 -16.56 -19.14 5.04
CA VAL A 222 -16.39 -20.44 5.68
C VAL A 222 -17.38 -21.35 4.99
N SER A 223 -16.92 -22.13 3.99
CA SER A 223 -17.78 -23.13 3.37
C SER A 223 -18.38 -24.02 4.46
N GLU A 224 -19.62 -24.44 4.30
CA GLU A 224 -20.29 -25.33 5.27
C GLU A 224 -19.44 -26.58 5.56
N ARG A 225 -18.72 -27.08 4.56
CA ARG A 225 -17.73 -28.15 4.73
C ARG A 225 -16.62 -27.75 5.69
N SER A 226 -16.08 -26.54 5.57
CA SER A 226 -15.01 -26.04 6.47
C SER A 226 -15.51 -25.80 7.88
N LYS A 227 -16.75 -25.28 8.02
CA LYS A 227 -17.40 -25.15 9.33
C LYS A 227 -17.52 -26.53 9.98
N ARG A 228 -18.06 -27.51 9.25
CA ARG A 228 -18.25 -28.87 9.74
C ARG A 228 -16.95 -29.55 10.17
N VAL A 229 -15.89 -29.42 9.37
CA VAL A 229 -14.55 -29.93 9.70
C VAL A 229 -13.98 -29.26 10.97
N ARG A 230 -14.12 -27.94 11.07
CA ARG A 230 -13.67 -27.18 12.25
C ARG A 230 -14.45 -27.53 13.51
N THR A 231 -15.77 -27.64 13.39
CA THR A 231 -16.64 -28.06 14.49
C THR A 231 -16.29 -29.46 14.97
N ASN A 232 -16.16 -30.43 14.07
CA ASN A 232 -15.78 -31.81 14.41
C ASN A 232 -14.39 -31.89 15.08
N ARG A 233 -13.45 -31.07 14.63
CA ARG A 233 -12.12 -30.98 15.28
C ARG A 233 -12.23 -30.41 16.70
N MET A 234 -13.03 -29.35 16.92
CA MET A 234 -13.25 -28.76 18.24
C MET A 234 -13.94 -29.73 19.19
N VAL A 235 -15.00 -30.39 18.72
CA VAL A 235 -15.71 -31.42 19.50
C VAL A 235 -14.76 -32.54 19.93
N ARG A 236 -13.87 -33.00 19.02
CA ARG A 236 -12.89 -34.03 19.34
C ARG A 236 -11.91 -33.57 20.40
N ILE A 237 -11.46 -32.30 20.35
CA ILE A 237 -10.56 -31.75 21.37
C ILE A 237 -11.27 -31.62 22.71
N LEU A 238 -12.48 -31.11 22.76
CA LEU A 238 -13.28 -30.99 23.98
C LEU A 238 -13.54 -32.35 24.63
N ARG A 239 -13.89 -33.37 23.82
CA ARG A 239 -14.07 -34.75 24.31
C ARG A 239 -12.79 -35.34 24.89
N LYS A 240 -11.62 -35.06 24.29
CA LYS A 240 -10.32 -35.47 24.85
C LYS A 240 -10.00 -34.81 26.19
N LEU A 241 -10.53 -33.59 26.44
CA LEU A 241 -10.37 -32.85 27.67
C LEU A 241 -11.45 -33.24 28.72
N GLY A 242 -12.31 -34.24 28.44
CA GLY A 242 -13.34 -34.74 29.38
C GLY A 242 -14.68 -34.01 29.31
N TYR A 243 -14.88 -33.06 28.40
CA TYR A 243 -16.16 -32.37 28.26
C TYR A 243 -17.15 -33.21 27.48
N GLN A 244 -18.40 -33.27 27.97
CA GLN A 244 -19.54 -33.80 27.21
C GLN A 244 -20.04 -32.71 26.26
N VAL A 245 -20.07 -33.00 24.95
CA VAL A 245 -20.51 -32.04 23.91
C VAL A 245 -21.76 -32.63 23.25
N GLU A 246 -22.89 -31.98 23.49
CA GLU A 246 -24.16 -32.31 22.86
C GLU A 246 -24.23 -31.74 21.43
N PRO A 247 -24.89 -32.40 20.47
CA PRO A 247 -25.10 -31.84 19.14
C PRO A 247 -26.02 -30.63 19.21
N PRO A 248 -25.81 -29.61 18.30
CA PRO A 248 -26.69 -28.44 18.28
C PRO A 248 -28.13 -28.85 17.98
N ILE A 249 -29.08 -28.33 18.73
CA ILE A 249 -30.51 -28.47 18.46
C ILE A 249 -30.79 -27.71 17.16
N ILE A 250 -30.98 -28.42 16.06
CA ILE A 250 -31.40 -27.83 14.80
C ILE A 250 -32.92 -27.62 14.90
N PRO A 251 -33.43 -26.37 14.86
CA PRO A 251 -34.86 -26.14 14.81
C PRO A 251 -35.42 -26.78 13.52
N PRO A 252 -36.60 -27.38 13.56
CA PRO A 252 -37.19 -27.97 12.40
C PRO A 252 -37.38 -26.91 11.30
N CYS A 253 -36.95 -27.21 10.06
CA CYS A 253 -37.25 -26.39 8.90
C CYS A 253 -38.77 -26.23 8.80
N THR A 254 -39.29 -25.03 9.00
CA THR A 254 -40.66 -24.69 8.59
C THR A 254 -40.67 -24.67 7.07
N PRO A 255 -41.45 -25.54 6.42
CA PRO A 255 -41.67 -25.45 4.97
C PRO A 255 -42.52 -24.22 4.72
N GLY A 256 -41.99 -23.26 3.95
CA GLY A 256 -42.68 -22.11 3.40
C GLY A 256 -42.64 -22.20 1.86
#